data_496f79c5f1521f0951e8314447103958
#
_entry.id   496f79c5f1521f0951e8314447103958
#
_cell.length_a   1.000
_cell.length_b   1.000
_cell.length_c   1.000
_cell.angle_alpha   90.00
_cell.angle_beta   90.00
_cell.angle_gamma   90.00
#
_symmetry.space_group_name_H-M   'P 1'
#
loop_
_entity.id
_entity.type
_entity.pdbx_description
1 polymer ?
#
loop_
_entity_poly.entity_id
_entity_poly.type
_entity_poly.pdbx_seq_one_letter_code
_entity_poly.pdbx_strand_id
1 'polypeptide(L)'
;MINRIILSTLCLLSFGLEALCFSPDGNEKKLSADGPYIVYDSLGTGATITTVTTKGAVRQKHVKALPSDYSFTVNTSDCKHAFKVQLHNIVRPAWNYQMPARMLVTSDPHANFDCFFNLLNSSGVIDNDCNWTFGNAHLVIIGDVMDRGDDATAIYWLLYKLEAQAAKAGGAVHFLMGNHEPLVLMNDNRYTNAKYTLLSDTLGVSYNHFFSQHSELGRWISSHNTIERIGRNIFVHAGLSPDLYDTGLTIEEVNALMPTGLYKRKAERKATGKLAYMLHGSYGPIWYRGLVLTEEKYRPIKSDSLDMILNHFDADRIIVGHTIFDDISSFHEGRVIGVNVDNKANREEGRGRALLIENGVFWIVDDKGKMKKLL
;
A
#
# COMPACT_ATOMS: atom_id res chain seq x y z
N MET A 1 37.41 -14.84 47.53
CA MET A 1 36.02 -14.45 47.25
C MET A 1 35.88 -14.51 45.74
N ILE A 2 35.27 -15.59 45.25
CA ILE A 2 35.13 -15.89 43.80
C ILE A 2 33.73 -15.40 43.38
N ASN A 3 33.65 -14.35 42.59
CA ASN A 3 32.41 -13.89 41.99
C ASN A 3 31.95 -14.90 40.91
N ARG A 4 30.84 -15.59 41.19
CA ARG A 4 30.11 -16.36 40.20
C ARG A 4 29.25 -15.45 39.36
N ILE A 5 29.63 -15.30 38.07
CA ILE A 5 28.78 -14.74 37.04
C ILE A 5 27.74 -15.82 36.67
N ILE A 6 26.49 -15.57 37.00
CA ILE A 6 25.36 -16.39 36.56
C ILE A 6 24.99 -15.94 35.16
N LEU A 7 25.39 -16.73 34.18
CA LEU A 7 24.95 -16.59 32.80
C LEU A 7 23.53 -17.19 32.70
N SER A 8 22.52 -16.34 32.67
CA SER A 8 21.13 -16.78 32.45
C SER A 8 20.96 -17.13 30.96
N THR A 9 21.00 -18.42 30.67
CA THR A 9 20.68 -18.95 29.33
C THR A 9 19.18 -18.76 29.10
N LEU A 10 18.85 -17.84 28.22
CA LEU A 10 17.47 -17.58 27.77
C LEU A 10 17.04 -18.76 26.87
N CYS A 11 16.20 -19.66 27.41
CA CYS A 11 15.65 -20.78 26.65
C CYS A 11 14.61 -20.22 25.65
N LEU A 12 15.00 -20.13 24.37
CA LEU A 12 14.12 -19.79 23.25
C LEU A 12 13.31 -21.04 22.86
N LEU A 13 12.06 -21.12 23.30
CA LEU A 13 11.11 -22.11 22.82
C LEU A 13 10.62 -21.69 21.43
N SER A 14 11.19 -22.27 20.39
CA SER A 14 10.65 -22.20 19.03
C SER A 14 9.72 -23.39 18.81
N PHE A 15 8.42 -23.15 18.76
CA PHE A 15 7.47 -24.15 18.27
C PHE A 15 7.43 -24.07 16.74
N GLY A 16 7.90 -25.13 16.08
CA GLY A 16 7.65 -25.35 14.66
C GLY A 16 6.34 -26.14 14.52
N LEU A 17 5.33 -25.56 13.95
CA LEU A 17 4.14 -26.27 13.51
C LEU A 17 4.32 -26.62 12.04
N GLU A 18 4.55 -27.89 11.72
CA GLU A 18 4.38 -28.39 10.36
C GLU A 18 2.90 -28.67 10.17
N ALA A 19 2.20 -27.71 9.56
CA ALA A 19 0.78 -27.88 9.23
C ALA A 19 0.66 -28.48 7.82
N LEU A 20 0.21 -29.73 7.75
CA LEU A 20 -0.17 -30.40 6.51
C LEU A 20 -1.65 -30.17 6.28
N CYS A 21 -1.99 -29.36 5.27
CA CYS A 21 -3.37 -29.23 4.78
C CYS A 21 -3.56 -30.10 3.54
N PHE A 22 -4.53 -31.02 3.59
CA PHE A 22 -4.90 -31.84 2.45
C PHE A 22 -6.05 -31.21 1.64
N SER A 23 -5.92 -31.18 0.32
CA SER A 23 -7.03 -30.91 -0.57
C SER A 23 -7.90 -32.15 -0.77
N PRO A 24 -9.18 -32.04 -1.19
CA PRO A 24 -10.02 -33.19 -1.52
C PRO A 24 -9.39 -34.13 -2.57
N ASP A 25 -8.47 -33.62 -3.39
CA ASP A 25 -7.78 -34.36 -4.45
C ASP A 25 -6.45 -35.00 -3.99
N GLY A 26 -6.17 -35.03 -2.68
CA GLY A 26 -4.98 -35.69 -2.10
C GLY A 26 -3.64 -34.98 -2.33
N ASN A 27 -3.63 -33.80 -2.94
CA ASN A 27 -2.44 -32.95 -3.07
C ASN A 27 -2.29 -32.05 -1.84
N GLU A 28 -1.13 -32.12 -1.19
CA GLU A 28 -0.77 -31.19 -0.10
C GLU A 28 -0.74 -29.75 -0.63
N LYS A 29 -1.64 -28.89 -0.17
CA LYS A 29 -1.57 -27.45 -0.41
C LYS A 29 -0.46 -26.87 0.46
N LYS A 30 0.68 -26.62 -0.14
CA LYS A 30 1.83 -26.03 0.53
C LYS A 30 1.71 -24.52 0.55
N LEU A 31 1.95 -23.91 1.72
CA LEU A 31 2.06 -22.45 1.84
C LEU A 31 3.30 -21.96 1.09
N SER A 32 3.22 -20.85 0.38
CA SER A 32 4.38 -20.13 -0.16
C SER A 32 4.97 -19.18 0.88
N ALA A 33 6.23 -18.76 0.69
CA ALA A 33 6.91 -17.85 1.60
C ALA A 33 6.08 -16.57 1.83
N ASP A 34 6.07 -16.07 3.08
CA ASP A 34 5.32 -14.86 3.44
C ASP A 34 5.70 -14.30 4.81
N GLY A 35 5.37 -13.02 5.02
CA GLY A 35 5.64 -12.31 6.27
C GLY A 35 7.05 -11.67 6.32
N PRO A 36 7.56 -11.38 7.54
CA PRO A 36 6.93 -11.66 8.82
C PRO A 36 5.70 -10.80 9.09
N TYR A 37 4.74 -11.36 9.80
CA TYR A 37 3.64 -10.62 10.42
C TYR A 37 3.99 -10.36 11.86
N ILE A 38 4.06 -9.10 12.26
CA ILE A 38 4.41 -8.67 13.62
C ILE A 38 3.15 -8.13 14.28
N VAL A 39 2.64 -8.87 15.26
CA VAL A 39 1.43 -8.48 16.00
C VAL A 39 1.81 -8.29 17.48
N TYR A 40 1.63 -7.08 17.98
CA TYR A 40 1.96 -6.70 19.34
C TYR A 40 0.92 -7.24 20.33
N ASP A 41 1.36 -7.49 21.56
CA ASP A 41 0.48 -7.80 22.69
C ASP A 41 -0.34 -6.56 23.12
N SER A 42 -1.27 -6.76 24.06
CA SER A 42 -2.12 -5.67 24.57
C SER A 42 -1.34 -4.57 25.30
N LEU A 43 -0.14 -4.86 25.78
CA LEU A 43 0.74 -3.91 26.43
C LEU A 43 1.63 -3.15 25.44
N GLY A 44 1.70 -3.62 24.18
CA GLY A 44 2.50 -3.00 23.13
C GLY A 44 4.02 -3.18 23.27
N THR A 45 4.47 -4.02 24.20
CA THR A 45 5.91 -4.26 24.45
C THR A 45 6.39 -5.57 23.86
N GLY A 46 5.59 -6.63 23.99
CA GLY A 46 5.84 -7.93 23.38
C GLY A 46 5.16 -8.05 22.01
N ALA A 47 5.56 -9.04 21.24
CA ALA A 47 4.96 -9.33 19.95
C ALA A 47 5.01 -10.81 19.59
N THR A 48 4.05 -11.25 18.78
CA THR A 48 4.10 -12.52 18.06
C THR A 48 4.53 -12.25 16.64
N ILE A 49 5.62 -12.90 16.21
CA ILE A 49 6.17 -12.80 14.87
C ILE A 49 5.84 -14.10 14.14
N THR A 50 5.00 -14.02 13.11
CA THR A 50 4.59 -15.15 12.27
C THR A 50 5.25 -15.04 10.90
N THR A 51 5.90 -16.11 10.44
CA THR A 51 6.56 -16.17 9.13
C THR A 51 6.25 -17.51 8.47
N VAL A 52 5.96 -17.50 7.18
CA VAL A 52 5.98 -18.68 6.33
C VAL A 52 7.35 -18.75 5.68
N THR A 53 8.06 -19.82 5.93
CA THR A 53 9.43 -19.99 5.41
C THR A 53 9.41 -20.30 3.90
N THR A 54 10.56 -20.19 3.24
CA THR A 54 10.75 -20.59 1.82
C THR A 54 10.44 -22.07 1.54
N LYS A 55 10.33 -22.88 2.60
CA LYS A 55 9.94 -24.30 2.51
C LYS A 55 8.43 -24.51 2.79
N GLY A 56 7.67 -23.43 3.03
CA GLY A 56 6.24 -23.49 3.31
C GLY A 56 5.88 -23.83 4.76
N ALA A 57 6.85 -23.87 5.67
CA ALA A 57 6.59 -24.14 7.09
C ALA A 57 6.24 -22.82 7.81
N VAL A 58 5.16 -22.82 8.59
CA VAL A 58 4.81 -21.71 9.46
C VAL A 58 5.71 -21.72 10.70
N ARG A 59 6.25 -20.55 11.04
CA ARG A 59 7.00 -20.33 12.28
C ARG A 59 6.39 -19.17 13.03
N GLN A 60 6.11 -19.40 14.31
CA GLN A 60 5.67 -18.35 15.23
C GLN A 60 6.70 -18.22 16.35
N LYS A 61 7.05 -16.98 16.65
CA LYS A 61 7.96 -16.64 17.75
C LYS A 61 7.31 -15.54 18.58
N HIS A 62 7.12 -15.82 19.87
CA HIS A 62 6.73 -14.78 20.81
C HIS A 62 7.96 -14.14 21.45
N VAL A 63 8.01 -12.81 21.50
CA VAL A 63 9.06 -12.02 22.13
C VAL A 63 8.43 -11.11 23.19
N LYS A 64 9.02 -11.05 24.41
CA LYS A 64 8.51 -10.22 25.50
C LYS A 64 8.76 -8.73 25.30
N ALA A 65 9.78 -8.40 24.53
CA ALA A 65 10.12 -7.04 24.12
C ALA A 65 10.70 -7.09 22.70
N LEU A 66 10.15 -6.30 21.81
CA LEU A 66 10.64 -6.16 20.44
C LEU A 66 11.45 -4.85 20.36
N PRO A 67 12.76 -4.90 20.01
CA PRO A 67 13.54 -3.69 19.78
C PRO A 67 12.93 -2.82 18.68
N SER A 68 12.97 -1.51 18.85
CA SER A 68 12.45 -0.55 17.84
C SER A 68 13.22 -0.58 16.52
N ASP A 69 14.43 -1.14 16.52
CA ASP A 69 15.31 -1.32 15.35
C ASP A 69 15.43 -2.80 14.92
N TYR A 70 14.47 -3.63 15.35
CA TYR A 70 14.45 -5.06 14.99
C TYR A 70 14.54 -5.23 13.47
N SER A 71 15.43 -6.13 13.06
CA SER A 71 15.69 -6.37 11.63
C SER A 71 15.36 -7.79 11.25
N PHE A 72 14.82 -7.98 10.05
CA PHE A 72 14.42 -9.28 9.51
C PHE A 72 14.58 -9.31 7.99
N THR A 73 14.45 -10.51 7.41
CA THR A 73 14.43 -10.70 5.96
C THR A 73 13.01 -11.00 5.50
N VAL A 74 12.59 -10.34 4.44
CA VAL A 74 11.35 -10.60 3.70
C VAL A 74 11.71 -11.41 2.46
N ASN A 75 10.89 -12.42 2.15
CA ASN A 75 11.02 -13.19 0.91
C ASN A 75 9.70 -13.08 0.14
N THR A 76 9.76 -12.98 -1.18
CA THR A 76 8.58 -13.10 -2.04
C THR A 76 8.05 -14.53 -2.05
N SER A 77 6.80 -14.71 -2.45
CA SER A 77 6.10 -15.99 -2.47
C SER A 77 6.82 -17.03 -3.33
N ASP A 78 7.42 -16.61 -4.43
CA ASP A 78 8.24 -17.42 -5.35
C ASP A 78 9.73 -17.48 -4.98
N CYS A 79 10.14 -16.80 -3.91
CA CYS A 79 11.51 -16.74 -3.42
C CYS A 79 12.54 -16.14 -4.40
N LYS A 80 12.12 -15.42 -5.45
CA LYS A 80 13.05 -14.75 -6.36
C LYS A 80 13.69 -13.51 -5.76
N HIS A 81 12.98 -12.83 -4.88
CA HIS A 81 13.48 -11.65 -4.20
C HIS A 81 13.53 -11.87 -2.70
N ALA A 82 14.60 -11.36 -2.10
CA ALA A 82 14.77 -11.31 -0.65
C ALA A 82 15.45 -10.00 -0.26
N PHE A 83 14.92 -9.29 0.74
CA PHE A 83 15.49 -8.04 1.20
C PHE A 83 15.38 -7.88 2.71
N LYS A 84 16.30 -7.11 3.28
CA LYS A 84 16.29 -6.79 4.72
C LYS A 84 15.43 -5.57 4.99
N VAL A 85 14.65 -5.65 6.06
CA VAL A 85 13.86 -4.57 6.63
C VAL A 85 14.31 -4.35 8.07
N GLN A 86 14.37 -3.11 8.48
CA GLN A 86 14.57 -2.69 9.87
C GLN A 86 13.35 -1.89 10.31
N LEU A 87 12.80 -2.18 11.48
CA LEU A 87 11.73 -1.39 12.06
C LEU A 87 12.19 0.04 12.32
N HIS A 88 11.28 0.97 12.19
CA HIS A 88 11.47 2.38 12.50
C HIS A 88 10.20 2.98 13.11
N ASN A 89 10.30 4.16 13.68
CA ASN A 89 9.14 4.84 14.22
C ASN A 89 8.13 5.17 13.10
N ILE A 90 6.89 4.77 13.30
CA ILE A 90 5.78 5.11 12.41
C ILE A 90 5.36 6.54 12.76
N VAL A 91 5.45 7.43 11.79
CA VAL A 91 5.02 8.83 11.90
C VAL A 91 4.03 9.09 10.78
N ARG A 92 2.89 9.73 11.10
CA ARG A 92 1.95 10.15 10.07
C ARG A 92 2.63 11.12 9.12
N PRO A 93 2.68 10.85 7.80
CA PRO A 93 3.29 11.75 6.83
C PRO A 93 2.50 13.06 6.72
N ALA A 94 3.17 14.13 6.31
CA ALA A 94 2.49 15.36 5.91
C ALA A 94 1.55 15.07 4.72
N TRP A 95 0.57 15.91 4.50
CA TRP A 95 -0.33 15.80 3.34
C TRP A 95 -0.01 16.81 2.24
N ASN A 96 0.90 17.75 2.51
CA ASN A 96 1.26 18.83 1.61
C ASN A 96 2.77 18.95 1.47
N TYR A 97 3.27 18.85 0.25
CA TYR A 97 4.70 18.89 -0.07
C TYR A 97 5.01 19.87 -1.18
N GLN A 98 6.22 20.39 -1.18
CA GLN A 98 6.76 21.09 -2.35
C GLN A 98 6.97 20.10 -3.50
N MET A 99 6.85 20.60 -4.74
CA MET A 99 7.11 19.77 -5.93
C MET A 99 8.59 19.42 -6.00
N PRO A 100 8.98 18.13 -5.96
CA PRO A 100 10.37 17.73 -6.17
C PRO A 100 10.76 17.90 -7.66
N ALA A 101 12.05 17.95 -7.93
CA ALA A 101 12.54 17.99 -9.32
C ALA A 101 12.16 16.71 -10.10
N ARG A 102 12.05 15.58 -9.41
CA ARG A 102 11.73 14.27 -10.00
C ARG A 102 10.81 13.47 -9.10
N MET A 103 9.79 12.84 -9.69
CA MET A 103 8.82 12.01 -8.97
C MET A 103 8.30 10.90 -9.89
N LEU A 104 8.32 9.65 -9.39
CA LEU A 104 7.67 8.52 -10.05
C LEU A 104 6.33 8.24 -9.38
N VAL A 105 5.29 8.03 -10.17
CA VAL A 105 3.92 7.76 -9.69
C VAL A 105 3.43 6.46 -10.30
N THR A 106 2.97 5.54 -9.46
CA THR A 106 2.32 4.29 -9.85
C THR A 106 1.09 4.02 -8.99
N SER A 107 0.29 3.05 -9.36
CA SER A 107 -0.96 2.72 -8.68
C SER A 107 -1.24 1.22 -8.76
N ASP A 108 -2.08 0.73 -7.87
CA ASP A 108 -2.73 -0.58 -7.90
C ASP A 108 -1.78 -1.76 -8.17
N PRO A 109 -0.68 -1.94 -7.41
CA PRO A 109 0.23 -3.08 -7.63
C PRO A 109 -0.41 -4.42 -7.32
N HIS A 110 -1.50 -4.45 -6.55
CA HIS A 110 -2.31 -5.63 -6.25
C HIS A 110 -1.49 -6.87 -5.96
N ALA A 111 -0.55 -6.75 -5.04
CA ALA A 111 0.31 -7.85 -4.58
C ALA A 111 1.14 -8.55 -5.68
N ASN A 112 1.37 -7.89 -6.83
CA ASN A 112 2.23 -8.40 -7.91
C ASN A 112 3.65 -7.84 -7.76
N PHE A 113 4.44 -8.46 -6.88
CA PHE A 113 5.78 -7.97 -6.53
C PHE A 113 6.70 -7.83 -7.73
N ASP A 114 6.79 -8.85 -8.58
CA ASP A 114 7.67 -8.83 -9.77
C ASP A 114 7.40 -7.65 -10.70
N CYS A 115 6.12 -7.33 -10.94
CA CYS A 115 5.75 -6.21 -11.79
C CYS A 115 6.15 -4.88 -11.14
N PHE A 116 5.87 -4.76 -9.84
CA PHE A 116 6.19 -3.58 -9.03
C PHE A 116 7.71 -3.38 -8.94
N PHE A 117 8.46 -4.44 -8.62
CA PHE A 117 9.93 -4.43 -8.57
C PHE A 117 10.54 -3.99 -9.90
N ASN A 118 10.13 -4.60 -11.03
CA ASN A 118 10.70 -4.26 -12.34
C ASN A 118 10.44 -2.80 -12.71
N LEU A 119 9.26 -2.28 -12.43
CA LEU A 119 8.93 -0.89 -12.70
C LEU A 119 9.81 0.06 -11.88
N LEU A 120 9.97 -0.19 -10.59
CA LEU A 120 10.83 0.62 -9.73
C LEU A 120 12.30 0.51 -10.09
N ASN A 121 12.77 -0.70 -10.39
CA ASN A 121 14.17 -0.94 -10.75
C ASN A 121 14.54 -0.31 -12.10
N SER A 122 13.73 -0.53 -13.13
CA SER A 122 13.96 0.06 -14.46
C SER A 122 13.87 1.59 -14.47
N SER A 123 13.09 2.17 -13.54
CA SER A 123 13.00 3.62 -13.36
C SER A 123 14.08 4.21 -12.46
N GLY A 124 14.97 3.38 -11.92
CA GLY A 124 16.10 3.80 -11.06
C GLY A 124 15.65 4.21 -9.64
N VAL A 125 14.48 3.77 -9.19
CA VAL A 125 14.01 4.03 -7.83
C VAL A 125 14.70 3.13 -6.81
N ILE A 126 14.93 1.86 -7.20
CA ILE A 126 15.60 0.86 -6.37
C ILE A 126 16.69 0.12 -7.15
N ASP A 127 17.67 -0.40 -6.43
CA ASP A 127 18.64 -1.36 -6.95
C ASP A 127 18.11 -2.82 -6.93
N ASN A 128 18.94 -3.77 -7.36
CA ASN A 128 18.58 -5.19 -7.39
C ASN A 128 18.40 -5.81 -5.98
N ASP A 129 18.91 -5.16 -4.95
CA ASP A 129 18.77 -5.57 -3.55
C ASP A 129 17.62 -4.83 -2.84
N CYS A 130 16.73 -4.19 -3.62
CA CYS A 130 15.59 -3.42 -3.13
C CYS A 130 15.99 -2.25 -2.22
N ASN A 131 17.13 -1.60 -2.45
CA ASN A 131 17.53 -0.39 -1.74
C ASN A 131 17.18 0.86 -2.55
N TRP A 132 16.87 1.95 -1.86
CA TRP A 132 16.58 3.25 -2.47
C TRP A 132 17.79 3.82 -3.22
N THR A 133 17.59 4.17 -4.48
CA THR A 133 18.61 4.78 -5.35
C THR A 133 18.14 6.08 -5.99
N PHE A 134 16.94 6.55 -5.65
CA PHE A 134 16.31 7.69 -6.33
C PHE A 134 16.74 9.07 -5.76
N GLY A 135 17.68 9.08 -4.81
CA GLY A 135 18.20 10.32 -4.22
C GLY A 135 17.11 11.11 -3.47
N ASN A 136 17.01 12.41 -3.75
CA ASN A 136 16.02 13.31 -3.17
C ASN A 136 14.70 13.37 -3.96
N ALA A 137 14.49 12.45 -4.90
CA ALA A 137 13.25 12.33 -5.64
C ALA A 137 12.13 11.69 -4.80
N HIS A 138 10.91 11.73 -5.31
CA HIS A 138 9.74 11.18 -4.63
C HIS A 138 9.18 9.96 -5.38
N LEU A 139 8.66 8.99 -4.64
CA LEU A 139 7.89 7.86 -5.15
C LEU A 139 6.48 7.95 -4.61
N VAL A 140 5.46 7.88 -5.47
CA VAL A 140 4.04 7.91 -5.07
C VAL A 140 3.37 6.62 -5.51
N ILE A 141 2.70 5.94 -4.55
CA ILE A 141 1.87 4.77 -4.76
C ILE A 141 0.42 5.14 -4.41
N ILE A 142 -0.46 5.15 -5.42
CA ILE A 142 -1.84 5.61 -5.26
C ILE A 142 -2.77 4.44 -4.86
N GLY A 143 -2.41 3.73 -3.78
CA GLY A 143 -3.23 2.69 -3.14
C GLY A 143 -3.28 1.34 -3.85
N ASP A 144 -4.14 0.48 -3.29
CA ASP A 144 -4.46 -0.86 -3.77
C ASP A 144 -3.22 -1.78 -3.87
N VAL A 145 -2.47 -1.88 -2.79
CA VAL A 145 -1.41 -2.89 -2.64
C VAL A 145 -2.02 -4.27 -2.34
N MET A 146 -3.12 -4.30 -1.59
CA MET A 146 -3.82 -5.53 -1.20
C MET A 146 -4.57 -6.18 -2.35
N ASP A 147 -4.89 -7.47 -2.15
CA ASP A 147 -5.73 -8.33 -2.98
C ASP A 147 -5.12 -8.78 -4.32
N ARG A 148 -5.77 -9.75 -4.95
CA ARG A 148 -5.50 -10.38 -6.24
C ARG A 148 -4.21 -11.19 -6.33
N GLY A 149 -3.04 -10.58 -6.18
CA GLY A 149 -1.74 -11.25 -6.16
C GLY A 149 -1.40 -11.86 -4.79
N ASP A 150 -0.20 -12.38 -4.66
CA ASP A 150 0.23 -13.18 -3.52
C ASP A 150 1.39 -12.59 -2.71
N ASP A 151 1.83 -11.36 -3.00
CA ASP A 151 2.95 -10.70 -2.33
C ASP A 151 2.62 -9.34 -1.70
N ALA A 152 1.38 -9.16 -1.21
CA ALA A 152 0.96 -7.91 -0.55
C ALA A 152 1.88 -7.55 0.62
N THR A 153 2.20 -8.53 1.47
CA THR A 153 3.07 -8.34 2.64
C THR A 153 4.49 -7.91 2.22
N ALA A 154 5.02 -8.50 1.15
CA ALA A 154 6.35 -8.15 0.65
C ALA A 154 6.39 -6.72 0.08
N ILE A 155 5.35 -6.29 -0.66
CA ILE A 155 5.26 -4.90 -1.16
C ILE A 155 5.16 -3.92 0.01
N TYR A 156 4.33 -4.18 1.03
CA TYR A 156 4.24 -3.29 2.20
C TYR A 156 5.58 -3.17 2.93
N TRP A 157 6.29 -4.28 3.15
CA TRP A 157 7.61 -4.22 3.77
C TRP A 157 8.65 -3.51 2.90
N LEU A 158 8.52 -3.61 1.57
CA LEU A 158 9.37 -2.84 0.67
C LEU A 158 9.10 -1.34 0.84
N LEU A 159 7.84 -0.91 0.80
CA LEU A 159 7.47 0.50 0.97
C LEU A 159 7.89 1.04 2.34
N TYR A 160 7.67 0.27 3.41
CA TYR A 160 8.11 0.58 4.76
C TYR A 160 9.64 0.82 4.83
N LYS A 161 10.43 -0.06 4.22
CA LYS A 161 11.90 0.08 4.11
C LYS A 161 12.28 1.32 3.32
N LEU A 162 11.67 1.51 2.15
CA LEU A 162 12.00 2.61 1.24
C LEU A 162 11.66 3.98 1.83
N GLU A 163 10.59 4.09 2.62
CA GLU A 163 10.22 5.32 3.33
C GLU A 163 11.37 5.82 4.21
N ALA A 164 11.94 4.93 5.04
CA ALA A 164 13.07 5.29 5.90
C ALA A 164 14.35 5.60 5.11
N GLN A 165 14.59 4.90 4.00
CA GLN A 165 15.77 5.12 3.16
C GLN A 165 15.66 6.41 2.34
N ALA A 166 14.48 6.70 1.77
CA ALA A 166 14.21 7.93 1.04
C ALA A 166 14.37 9.15 1.93
N ALA A 167 13.81 9.13 3.15
CA ALA A 167 13.94 10.22 4.11
C ALA A 167 15.42 10.53 4.44
N LYS A 168 16.26 9.51 4.59
CA LYS A 168 17.72 9.68 4.80
C LYS A 168 18.42 10.30 3.59
N ALA A 169 17.91 10.08 2.38
CA ALA A 169 18.45 10.64 1.14
C ALA A 169 17.86 12.01 0.79
N GLY A 170 16.95 12.55 1.62
CA GLY A 170 16.24 13.81 1.36
C GLY A 170 15.08 13.68 0.35
N GLY A 171 14.67 12.46 0.02
CA GLY A 171 13.51 12.13 -0.79
C GLY A 171 12.30 11.71 0.05
N ALA A 172 11.27 11.19 -0.61
CA ALA A 172 10.08 10.71 0.07
C ALA A 172 9.41 9.52 -0.67
N VAL A 173 8.79 8.64 0.12
CA VAL A 173 7.83 7.65 -0.37
C VAL A 173 6.45 8.04 0.14
N HIS A 174 5.48 8.13 -0.76
CA HIS A 174 4.08 8.44 -0.49
C HIS A 174 3.25 7.20 -0.79
N PHE A 175 2.69 6.59 0.23
CA PHE A 175 1.67 5.58 0.07
C PHE A 175 0.31 6.20 0.38
N LEU A 176 -0.64 6.09 -0.52
CA LEU A 176 -2.01 6.56 -0.32
C LEU A 176 -2.95 5.37 -0.16
N MET A 177 -4.01 5.58 0.62
CA MET A 177 -5.02 4.56 0.87
C MET A 177 -5.87 4.32 -0.39
N GLY A 178 -5.91 3.06 -0.87
CA GLY A 178 -6.86 2.63 -1.88
C GLY A 178 -8.13 2.04 -1.26
N ASN A 179 -9.00 1.47 -2.09
CA ASN A 179 -10.23 0.86 -1.59
C ASN A 179 -10.05 -0.60 -1.14
N HIS A 180 -9.02 -1.29 -1.61
CA HIS A 180 -8.72 -2.66 -1.21
C HIS A 180 -8.10 -2.75 0.19
N GLU A 181 -7.38 -1.74 0.65
CA GLU A 181 -6.90 -1.70 2.03
C GLU A 181 -8.06 -1.80 3.04
N PRO A 182 -9.08 -0.90 3.05
CA PRO A 182 -10.21 -1.03 3.96
C PRO A 182 -11.02 -2.32 3.79
N LEU A 183 -11.06 -2.94 2.59
CA LEU A 183 -11.74 -4.22 2.41
C LEU A 183 -11.07 -5.30 3.26
N VAL A 184 -9.77 -5.49 3.13
CA VAL A 184 -9.02 -6.48 3.93
C VAL A 184 -9.06 -6.12 5.42
N LEU A 185 -8.84 -4.85 5.78
CA LEU A 185 -8.83 -4.40 7.17
C LEU A 185 -10.17 -4.65 7.88
N MET A 186 -11.31 -4.55 7.20
CA MET A 186 -12.64 -4.88 7.76
C MET A 186 -13.04 -6.36 7.61
N ASN A 187 -12.08 -7.22 7.18
CA ASN A 187 -12.28 -8.66 6.94
C ASN A 187 -13.28 -8.97 5.80
N ASP A 188 -13.21 -8.20 4.72
CA ASP A 188 -13.88 -8.52 3.46
C ASP A 188 -12.84 -9.08 2.48
N ASN A 189 -12.70 -10.39 2.46
CA ASN A 189 -11.63 -11.11 1.76
C ASN A 189 -12.05 -11.61 0.37
N ARG A 190 -13.12 -11.03 -0.24
CA ARG A 190 -13.68 -11.51 -1.51
C ARG A 190 -12.71 -11.47 -2.70
N TYR A 191 -11.68 -10.62 -2.63
CA TYR A 191 -10.65 -10.47 -3.67
C TYR A 191 -9.27 -10.98 -3.24
N THR A 192 -9.18 -11.50 -2.02
CA THR A 192 -7.94 -11.97 -1.41
C THR A 192 -7.45 -13.25 -2.08
N ASN A 193 -6.16 -13.35 -2.34
CA ASN A 193 -5.55 -14.54 -2.93
C ASN A 193 -5.73 -15.76 -2.03
N ALA A 194 -5.93 -16.94 -2.65
CA ALA A 194 -6.13 -18.21 -1.95
C ALA A 194 -5.00 -18.57 -0.97
N LYS A 195 -3.78 -18.11 -1.21
CA LYS A 195 -2.62 -18.23 -0.29
C LYS A 195 -2.97 -17.72 1.11
N TYR A 196 -3.61 -16.54 1.20
CA TYR A 196 -3.94 -15.91 2.49
C TYR A 196 -5.11 -16.58 3.20
N THR A 197 -6.06 -17.14 2.43
CA THR A 197 -7.12 -17.98 2.99
C THR A 197 -6.52 -19.24 3.61
N LEU A 198 -5.61 -19.92 2.89
CA LEU A 198 -4.92 -21.10 3.40
C LEU A 198 -4.08 -20.79 4.66
N LEU A 199 -3.40 -19.64 4.70
CA LEU A 199 -2.65 -19.21 5.88
C LEU A 199 -3.57 -18.98 7.08
N SER A 200 -4.70 -18.31 6.85
CA SER A 200 -5.73 -18.05 7.88
C SER A 200 -6.30 -19.34 8.45
N ASP A 201 -6.65 -20.27 7.58
CA ASP A 201 -7.19 -21.59 7.98
C ASP A 201 -6.15 -22.40 8.77
N THR A 202 -4.88 -22.38 8.33
CA THR A 202 -3.77 -23.07 8.97
C THR A 202 -3.52 -22.56 10.39
N LEU A 203 -3.66 -21.26 10.61
CA LEU A 203 -3.39 -20.61 11.88
C LEU A 203 -4.63 -20.43 12.77
N GLY A 204 -5.83 -20.66 12.22
CA GLY A 204 -7.10 -20.46 12.94
C GLY A 204 -7.38 -18.99 13.27
N VAL A 205 -6.82 -18.05 12.48
CA VAL A 205 -7.03 -16.61 12.64
C VAL A 205 -7.44 -15.98 11.30
N SER A 206 -8.26 -14.93 11.36
CA SER A 206 -8.65 -14.22 10.15
C SER A 206 -7.47 -13.44 9.52
N TYR A 207 -7.45 -13.27 8.20
CA TYR A 207 -6.35 -12.62 7.50
C TYR A 207 -6.13 -11.17 7.96
N ASN A 208 -7.19 -10.44 8.25
CA ASN A 208 -7.08 -9.07 8.77
C ASN A 208 -6.44 -8.97 10.17
N HIS A 209 -6.32 -10.09 10.93
CA HIS A 209 -5.58 -10.10 12.16
C HIS A 209 -4.12 -9.63 11.98
N PHE A 210 -3.50 -10.00 10.87
CA PHE A 210 -2.12 -9.63 10.54
C PHE A 210 -1.95 -8.15 10.17
N PHE A 211 -3.04 -7.45 9.89
CA PHE A 211 -3.10 -6.02 9.59
C PHE A 211 -3.98 -5.25 10.58
N SER A 212 -4.20 -5.82 11.76
CA SER A 212 -4.96 -5.16 12.82
C SER A 212 -4.24 -3.92 13.36
N GLN A 213 -4.94 -3.10 14.12
CA GLN A 213 -4.37 -1.93 14.81
C GLN A 213 -3.26 -2.29 15.81
N HIS A 214 -3.11 -3.57 16.15
CA HIS A 214 -2.03 -4.10 16.98
C HIS A 214 -0.88 -4.68 16.17
N SER A 215 -0.93 -4.71 14.86
CA SER A 215 0.18 -5.18 14.02
C SER A 215 1.02 -4.02 13.52
N GLU A 216 2.30 -4.28 13.24
CA GLU A 216 3.20 -3.25 12.71
C GLU A 216 2.70 -2.69 11.37
N LEU A 217 2.39 -3.57 10.39
CA LEU A 217 1.87 -3.13 9.09
C LEU A 217 0.48 -2.50 9.20
N GLY A 218 -0.40 -2.98 10.07
CA GLY A 218 -1.71 -2.36 10.26
C GLY A 218 -1.60 -0.94 10.82
N ARG A 219 -0.68 -0.71 11.77
CA ARG A 219 -0.37 0.62 12.31
C ARG A 219 0.22 1.52 11.23
N TRP A 220 1.16 1.01 10.43
CA TRP A 220 1.80 1.75 9.34
C TRP A 220 0.77 2.13 8.27
N ILE A 221 -0.02 1.18 7.75
CA ILE A 221 -1.08 1.45 6.77
C ILE A 221 -2.04 2.51 7.29
N SER A 222 -2.52 2.37 8.53
CA SER A 222 -3.51 3.30 9.12
C SER A 222 -2.96 4.69 9.40
N SER A 223 -1.64 4.86 9.44
CA SER A 223 -1.00 6.18 9.63
C SER A 223 -0.94 7.00 8.35
N HIS A 224 -1.12 6.37 7.18
CA HIS A 224 -0.98 7.04 5.88
C HIS A 224 -2.21 7.84 5.47
N ASN A 225 -1.98 8.75 4.54
CA ASN A 225 -3.01 9.64 4.04
C ASN A 225 -3.85 8.98 2.93
N THR A 226 -5.03 9.51 2.70
CA THR A 226 -5.90 9.15 1.58
C THR A 226 -5.73 10.13 0.42
N ILE A 227 -5.43 11.38 0.75
CA ILE A 227 -5.24 12.46 -0.22
C ILE A 227 -3.95 13.19 0.15
N GLU A 228 -3.10 13.43 -0.83
CA GLU A 228 -1.92 14.28 -0.68
C GLU A 228 -1.85 15.31 -1.80
N ARG A 229 -1.30 16.49 -1.49
CA ARG A 229 -0.95 17.52 -2.45
C ARG A 229 0.57 17.64 -2.54
N ILE A 230 1.12 17.46 -3.74
CA ILE A 230 2.55 17.67 -4.01
C ILE A 230 2.69 18.74 -5.10
N GLY A 231 3.21 19.90 -4.72
CA GLY A 231 3.11 21.11 -5.53
C GLY A 231 1.64 21.50 -5.74
N ARG A 232 1.23 21.60 -7.02
CA ARG A 232 -0.16 21.88 -7.40
C ARG A 232 -0.87 20.64 -7.98
N ASN A 233 -0.39 19.44 -7.63
CA ASN A 233 -1.03 18.17 -8.04
C ASN A 233 -1.60 17.48 -6.80
N ILE A 234 -2.85 17.04 -6.88
CA ILE A 234 -3.50 16.21 -5.87
C ILE A 234 -3.35 14.75 -6.30
N PHE A 235 -2.99 13.92 -5.35
CA PHE A 235 -2.93 12.46 -5.49
C PHE A 235 -4.01 11.85 -4.61
N VAL A 236 -4.85 11.02 -5.20
CA VAL A 236 -5.98 10.35 -4.53
C VAL A 236 -6.30 9.07 -5.29
N HIS A 237 -6.70 8.01 -4.58
CA HIS A 237 -6.87 6.70 -5.22
C HIS A 237 -7.90 6.71 -6.35
N ALA A 238 -9.13 7.17 -6.10
CA ALA A 238 -10.18 7.13 -7.12
C ALA A 238 -10.59 8.53 -7.64
N GLY A 239 -10.81 9.48 -6.75
CA GLY A 239 -11.17 10.82 -7.20
C GLY A 239 -11.81 11.70 -6.12
N LEU A 240 -12.02 12.95 -6.48
CA LEU A 240 -12.72 13.94 -5.66
C LEU A 240 -14.08 14.25 -6.29
N SER A 241 -15.15 13.84 -5.61
CA SER A 241 -16.52 14.05 -6.10
C SER A 241 -17.08 15.41 -5.70
N PRO A 242 -18.11 15.90 -6.40
CA PRO A 242 -18.89 17.05 -5.92
C PRO A 242 -19.48 16.81 -4.51
N ASP A 243 -19.90 15.57 -4.19
CA ASP A 243 -20.40 15.24 -2.85
C ASP A 243 -19.35 15.43 -1.76
N LEU A 244 -18.07 15.14 -2.06
CA LEU A 244 -16.97 15.41 -1.14
C LEU A 244 -16.71 16.92 -1.01
N TYR A 245 -16.69 17.65 -2.13
CA TYR A 245 -16.55 19.10 -2.14
C TYR A 245 -17.66 19.79 -1.31
N ASP A 246 -18.91 19.36 -1.45
CA ASP A 246 -20.06 19.92 -0.73
C ASP A 246 -19.98 19.73 0.80
N THR A 247 -19.09 18.86 1.29
CA THR A 247 -18.84 18.73 2.74
C THR A 247 -18.06 19.91 3.30
N GLY A 248 -17.31 20.63 2.46
CA GLY A 248 -16.41 21.71 2.87
C GLY A 248 -15.13 21.22 3.58
N LEU A 249 -14.89 19.91 3.63
CA LEU A 249 -13.71 19.34 4.31
C LEU A 249 -12.42 19.71 3.58
N THR A 250 -11.40 20.04 4.35
CA THR A 250 -10.02 20.18 3.90
C THR A 250 -9.38 18.79 3.70
N ILE A 251 -8.25 18.73 2.98
CA ILE A 251 -7.46 17.49 2.84
C ILE A 251 -7.06 16.93 4.21
N GLU A 252 -6.64 17.79 5.13
CA GLU A 252 -6.25 17.41 6.48
C GLU A 252 -7.41 16.75 7.24
N GLU A 253 -8.60 17.33 7.18
CA GLU A 253 -9.80 16.78 7.83
C GLU A 253 -10.25 15.46 7.20
N VAL A 254 -10.19 15.32 5.87
CA VAL A 254 -10.45 14.02 5.21
C VAL A 254 -9.47 12.98 5.70
N ASN A 255 -8.18 13.29 5.72
CA ASN A 255 -7.13 12.36 6.18
C ASN A 255 -7.28 12.01 7.67
N ALA A 256 -7.76 12.92 8.51
CA ALA A 256 -8.04 12.66 9.93
C ALA A 256 -9.28 11.76 10.13
N LEU A 257 -10.28 11.88 9.28
CA LEU A 257 -11.54 11.15 9.38
C LEU A 257 -11.48 9.73 8.79
N MET A 258 -10.74 9.52 7.71
CA MET A 258 -10.63 8.23 7.02
C MET A 258 -10.26 7.06 7.95
N PRO A 259 -9.26 7.18 8.86
CA PRO A 259 -8.91 6.09 9.78
C PRO A 259 -10.06 5.64 10.68
N THR A 260 -11.03 6.49 10.98
CA THR A 260 -12.17 6.16 11.85
C THR A 260 -13.09 5.09 11.27
N GLY A 261 -13.04 4.86 9.97
CA GLY A 261 -13.84 3.87 9.24
C GLY A 261 -13.08 2.67 8.68
N LEU A 262 -11.73 2.65 8.72
CA LEU A 262 -10.92 1.65 8.02
C LEU A 262 -11.27 0.20 8.40
N TYR A 263 -11.39 -0.08 9.68
CA TYR A 263 -11.67 -1.42 10.23
C TYR A 263 -13.15 -1.72 10.39
N LYS A 264 -14.03 -0.83 9.94
CA LYS A 264 -15.47 -0.92 10.18
C LYS A 264 -16.21 -1.35 8.92
N ARG A 265 -17.16 -2.26 9.07
CA ARG A 265 -18.09 -2.63 8.01
C ARG A 265 -19.10 -1.50 7.76
N LYS A 266 -19.81 -1.57 6.64
CA LYS A 266 -20.75 -0.53 6.17
C LYS A 266 -21.75 -0.09 7.25
N ALA A 267 -22.34 -1.02 8.01
CA ALA A 267 -23.29 -0.71 9.08
C ALA A 267 -22.64 0.06 10.24
N GLU A 268 -21.43 -0.32 10.62
CA GLU A 268 -20.65 0.32 11.69
C GLU A 268 -20.17 1.72 11.28
N ARG A 269 -19.74 1.89 10.01
CA ARG A 269 -19.42 3.22 9.45
C ARG A 269 -20.62 4.16 9.50
N LYS A 270 -21.82 3.64 9.15
CA LYS A 270 -23.07 4.41 9.23
C LYS A 270 -23.38 4.83 10.68
N ALA A 271 -23.16 3.94 11.64
CA ALA A 271 -23.32 4.22 13.06
C ALA A 271 -22.27 5.21 13.60
N THR A 272 -21.05 5.22 13.04
CA THR A 272 -19.99 6.16 13.42
C THR A 272 -20.35 7.62 13.01
N GLY A 273 -21.01 7.80 11.85
CA GLY A 273 -21.47 9.10 11.40
C GLY A 273 -21.58 9.22 9.87
N LYS A 274 -22.27 10.26 9.43
CA LYS A 274 -22.53 10.53 8.01
C LYS A 274 -21.23 10.67 7.19
N LEU A 275 -20.23 11.38 7.72
CA LEU A 275 -18.96 11.63 7.03
C LEU A 275 -18.14 10.33 6.90
N ALA A 276 -17.98 9.56 7.98
CA ALA A 276 -17.27 8.28 7.92
C ALA A 276 -17.92 7.31 6.92
N TYR A 277 -19.23 7.30 6.82
CA TYR A 277 -19.96 6.50 5.84
C TYR A 277 -19.73 6.99 4.41
N MET A 278 -19.78 8.30 4.17
CA MET A 278 -19.62 8.92 2.85
C MET A 278 -18.19 8.74 2.33
N LEU A 279 -17.17 8.98 3.15
CA LEU A 279 -15.76 8.89 2.76
C LEU A 279 -15.36 7.48 2.28
N HIS A 280 -16.01 6.44 2.81
CA HIS A 280 -15.81 5.05 2.36
C HIS A 280 -16.88 4.57 1.37
N GLY A 281 -17.75 5.45 0.90
CA GLY A 281 -18.85 5.16 -0.04
C GLY A 281 -18.46 5.41 -1.49
N SER A 282 -19.39 5.13 -2.41
CA SER A 282 -19.20 5.20 -3.87
C SER A 282 -18.77 6.59 -4.39
N TYR A 283 -19.00 7.65 -3.64
CA TYR A 283 -18.62 9.02 -3.97
C TYR A 283 -17.51 9.56 -3.05
N GLY A 284 -16.93 8.69 -2.21
CA GLY A 284 -15.76 9.00 -1.42
C GLY A 284 -14.46 8.90 -2.23
N PRO A 285 -13.33 9.38 -1.66
CA PRO A 285 -12.06 9.56 -2.38
C PRO A 285 -11.43 8.26 -2.89
N ILE A 286 -11.80 7.11 -2.32
CA ILE A 286 -11.26 5.81 -2.70
C ILE A 286 -12.18 4.98 -3.62
N TRP A 287 -13.33 5.53 -4.08
CA TRP A 287 -14.28 4.83 -4.94
C TRP A 287 -14.79 5.64 -6.13
N TYR A 288 -14.77 6.97 -6.09
CA TYR A 288 -15.41 7.82 -7.09
C TYR A 288 -14.69 7.75 -8.44
N ARG A 289 -15.39 7.28 -9.48
CA ARG A 289 -14.85 7.11 -10.83
C ARG A 289 -15.29 8.21 -11.82
N GLY A 290 -16.11 9.15 -11.39
CA GLY A 290 -16.69 10.15 -12.29
C GLY A 290 -15.71 11.20 -12.82
N LEU A 291 -14.44 11.20 -12.35
CA LEU A 291 -13.38 12.01 -12.95
C LEU A 291 -12.90 11.45 -14.30
N VAL A 292 -13.06 10.14 -14.53
CA VAL A 292 -12.43 9.44 -15.67
C VAL A 292 -13.41 8.58 -16.47
N LEU A 293 -14.59 8.25 -15.93
CA LEU A 293 -15.63 7.49 -16.61
C LEU A 293 -16.85 8.35 -16.89
N THR A 294 -17.51 8.09 -18.03
CA THR A 294 -18.60 8.90 -18.56
C THR A 294 -19.99 8.28 -18.38
N GLU A 295 -20.08 7.03 -17.90
CA GLU A 295 -21.36 6.37 -17.66
C GLU A 295 -22.09 6.99 -16.46
N GLU A 296 -23.39 7.24 -16.62
CA GLU A 296 -24.27 7.89 -15.63
C GLU A 296 -24.18 7.32 -14.22
N LYS A 297 -24.01 5.99 -14.08
CA LYS A 297 -23.88 5.33 -12.77
C LYS A 297 -22.68 5.82 -11.95
N TYR A 298 -21.65 6.38 -12.61
CA TYR A 298 -20.46 6.94 -11.94
C TYR A 298 -20.58 8.44 -11.68
N ARG A 299 -21.68 9.07 -12.13
CA ARG A 299 -21.94 10.51 -12.01
C ARG A 299 -20.77 11.33 -12.54
N PRO A 300 -20.55 11.32 -13.89
CA PRO A 300 -19.45 12.04 -14.53
C PRO A 300 -19.36 13.48 -14.07
N ILE A 301 -18.14 13.95 -13.79
CA ILE A 301 -17.94 15.32 -13.34
C ILE A 301 -18.16 16.30 -14.49
N LYS A 302 -18.80 17.44 -14.18
CA LYS A 302 -18.89 18.58 -15.10
C LYS A 302 -17.65 19.45 -14.97
N SER A 303 -17.28 20.15 -16.06
CA SER A 303 -16.10 21.02 -16.08
C SER A 303 -16.12 22.06 -14.96
N ASP A 304 -17.25 22.76 -14.77
CA ASP A 304 -17.37 23.77 -13.73
C ASP A 304 -17.19 23.19 -12.31
N SER A 305 -17.70 21.97 -12.08
CA SER A 305 -17.51 21.29 -10.79
C SER A 305 -16.05 20.89 -10.56
N LEU A 306 -15.34 20.46 -11.62
CA LEU A 306 -13.90 20.17 -11.54
C LEU A 306 -13.11 21.45 -11.23
N ASP A 307 -13.44 22.57 -11.86
CA ASP A 307 -12.79 23.85 -11.59
C ASP A 307 -13.02 24.31 -10.15
N MET A 308 -14.23 24.15 -9.62
CA MET A 308 -14.53 24.45 -8.21
C MET A 308 -13.69 23.59 -7.26
N ILE A 309 -13.57 22.28 -7.53
CA ILE A 309 -12.78 21.35 -6.72
C ILE A 309 -11.29 21.71 -6.76
N LEU A 310 -10.74 21.95 -7.95
CA LEU A 310 -9.33 22.31 -8.12
C LEU A 310 -9.01 23.63 -7.40
N ASN A 311 -9.87 24.64 -7.52
CA ASN A 311 -9.70 25.91 -6.82
C ASN A 311 -9.80 25.75 -5.29
N HIS A 312 -10.74 24.93 -4.78
CA HIS A 312 -10.92 24.69 -3.35
C HIS A 312 -9.65 24.07 -2.72
N PHE A 313 -8.99 23.17 -3.43
CA PHE A 313 -7.80 22.47 -2.94
C PHE A 313 -6.49 23.14 -3.39
N ASP A 314 -6.54 24.31 -4.03
CA ASP A 314 -5.38 25.03 -4.58
C ASP A 314 -4.49 24.12 -5.45
N ALA A 315 -5.10 23.52 -6.47
CA ALA A 315 -4.46 22.56 -7.35
C ALA A 315 -4.74 22.83 -8.83
N ASP A 316 -3.83 22.35 -9.70
CA ASP A 316 -4.01 22.40 -11.14
C ASP A 316 -4.47 21.03 -11.70
N ARG A 317 -4.19 19.93 -10.97
CA ARG A 317 -4.44 18.57 -11.43
C ARG A 317 -4.82 17.63 -10.32
N ILE A 318 -5.57 16.57 -10.70
CA ILE A 318 -5.84 15.40 -9.86
C ILE A 318 -5.25 14.18 -10.58
N ILE A 319 -4.41 13.40 -9.88
CA ILE A 319 -3.79 12.18 -10.38
C ILE A 319 -4.41 11.01 -9.63
N VAL A 320 -4.97 10.05 -10.38
CA VAL A 320 -5.79 8.96 -9.85
C VAL A 320 -5.33 7.59 -10.33
N GLY A 321 -5.60 6.56 -9.50
CA GLY A 321 -5.49 5.15 -9.80
C GLY A 321 -6.85 4.49 -10.08
N HIS A 322 -7.13 3.36 -9.41
CA HIS A 322 -8.42 2.69 -9.28
C HIS A 322 -9.05 2.20 -10.58
N THR A 323 -9.18 3.03 -11.59
CA THR A 323 -9.77 2.68 -12.88
C THR A 323 -8.68 2.24 -13.84
N ILE A 324 -8.80 1.03 -14.38
CA ILE A 324 -7.80 0.45 -15.29
C ILE A 324 -7.99 1.03 -16.69
N PHE A 325 -6.89 1.49 -17.29
CA PHE A 325 -6.81 1.95 -18.68
C PHE A 325 -5.76 1.14 -19.45
N ASP A 326 -5.85 1.17 -20.79
CA ASP A 326 -4.85 0.52 -21.66
C ASP A 326 -3.47 1.19 -21.57
N ASP A 327 -3.43 2.50 -21.31
CA ASP A 327 -2.22 3.28 -21.07
C ASP A 327 -2.54 4.43 -20.10
N ILE A 328 -1.51 5.02 -19.49
CA ILE A 328 -1.68 6.24 -18.68
C ILE A 328 -2.34 7.30 -19.55
N SER A 329 -3.45 7.84 -19.07
CA SER A 329 -4.34 8.66 -19.85
C SER A 329 -4.63 10.01 -19.20
N SER A 330 -4.78 11.02 -20.02
CA SER A 330 -5.10 12.39 -19.61
C SER A 330 -6.55 12.72 -19.98
N PHE A 331 -7.29 13.33 -19.07
CA PHE A 331 -8.68 13.72 -19.17
C PHE A 331 -8.84 15.21 -18.86
N HIS A 332 -9.97 15.81 -19.29
CA HIS A 332 -10.30 17.19 -18.99
C HIS A 332 -9.18 18.17 -19.31
N GLU A 333 -8.59 18.05 -20.51
CA GLU A 333 -7.50 18.93 -20.99
C GLU A 333 -6.26 18.91 -20.09
N GLY A 334 -5.92 17.76 -19.50
CA GLY A 334 -4.75 17.59 -18.65
C GLY A 334 -4.98 17.86 -17.17
N ARG A 335 -6.20 18.20 -16.76
CA ARG A 335 -6.55 18.45 -15.35
C ARG A 335 -6.75 17.18 -14.53
N VAL A 336 -6.96 16.02 -15.19
CA VAL A 336 -7.01 14.71 -14.53
C VAL A 336 -6.10 13.74 -15.28
N ILE A 337 -5.31 12.96 -14.55
CA ILE A 337 -4.45 11.91 -15.09
C ILE A 337 -4.79 10.59 -14.40
N GLY A 338 -5.16 9.58 -15.18
CA GLY A 338 -5.34 8.21 -14.72
C GLY A 338 -4.05 7.41 -14.93
N VAL A 339 -3.48 6.87 -13.84
CA VAL A 339 -2.19 6.17 -13.89
C VAL A 339 -2.31 4.65 -13.71
N ASN A 340 -3.51 4.13 -13.42
CA ASN A 340 -3.70 2.70 -13.26
C ASN A 340 -3.80 2.00 -14.62
N VAL A 341 -2.86 1.09 -14.85
CA VAL A 341 -2.87 0.14 -15.97
C VAL A 341 -2.75 -1.28 -15.39
N ASP A 342 -3.25 -2.29 -16.11
CA ASP A 342 -3.03 -3.68 -15.70
C ASP A 342 -1.56 -4.07 -15.95
N ASN A 343 -0.68 -3.67 -15.02
CA ASN A 343 0.75 -3.92 -15.14
C ASN A 343 1.11 -5.41 -15.18
N LYS A 344 0.27 -6.30 -14.60
CA LYS A 344 0.48 -7.74 -14.69
C LYS A 344 0.24 -8.25 -16.11
N ALA A 345 -0.91 -7.93 -16.70
CA ALA A 345 -1.20 -8.30 -18.09
C ALA A 345 -0.26 -7.60 -19.07
N ASN A 346 0.01 -6.31 -18.85
CA ASN A 346 0.87 -5.50 -19.73
C ASN A 346 2.33 -5.93 -19.70
N ARG A 347 2.84 -6.51 -18.61
CA ARG A 347 4.22 -6.96 -18.50
C ARG A 347 4.54 -8.06 -19.50
N GLU A 348 3.64 -9.03 -19.71
CA GLU A 348 3.84 -10.10 -20.70
C GLU A 348 4.04 -9.53 -22.10
N GLU A 349 3.45 -8.36 -22.38
CA GLU A 349 3.58 -7.61 -23.62
C GLU A 349 4.67 -6.51 -23.57
N GLY A 350 5.40 -6.40 -22.45
CA GLY A 350 6.42 -5.36 -22.24
C GLY A 350 5.83 -3.96 -22.16
N ARG A 351 4.64 -3.81 -21.59
CA ARG A 351 3.88 -2.56 -21.49
C ARG A 351 3.58 -2.11 -20.05
N GLY A 352 4.37 -2.54 -19.04
CA GLY A 352 4.28 -1.97 -17.70
C GLY A 352 4.47 -0.45 -17.74
N ARG A 353 3.71 0.32 -16.93
CA ARG A 353 3.67 1.79 -16.98
C ARG A 353 3.73 2.43 -15.62
N ALA A 354 4.45 3.57 -15.56
CA ALA A 354 4.35 4.56 -14.49
C ALA A 354 4.36 5.97 -15.08
N LEU A 355 3.90 6.94 -14.31
CA LEU A 355 4.00 8.35 -14.63
C LEU A 355 5.28 8.90 -13.97
N LEU A 356 6.20 9.43 -14.79
CA LEU A 356 7.35 10.19 -14.30
C LEU A 356 7.07 11.68 -14.48
N ILE A 357 7.19 12.44 -13.40
CA ILE A 357 7.15 13.91 -13.46
C ILE A 357 8.55 14.39 -13.20
N GLU A 358 9.15 15.06 -14.17
CA GLU A 358 10.52 15.56 -14.11
C GLU A 358 10.59 17.00 -14.59
N ASN A 359 11.02 17.89 -13.69
CA ASN A 359 11.10 19.33 -13.95
C ASN A 359 9.79 19.94 -14.51
N GLY A 360 8.65 19.46 -14.01
CA GLY A 360 7.32 19.91 -14.41
C GLY A 360 6.79 19.30 -15.72
N VAL A 361 7.55 18.42 -16.37
CA VAL A 361 7.12 17.69 -17.58
C VAL A 361 6.64 16.30 -17.18
N PHE A 362 5.53 15.86 -17.77
CA PHE A 362 4.88 14.57 -17.47
C PHE A 362 5.23 13.56 -18.57
N TRP A 363 5.79 12.42 -18.16
CA TRP A 363 6.22 11.35 -19.01
C TRP A 363 5.55 10.03 -18.63
N ILE A 364 5.16 9.24 -19.61
CA ILE A 364 4.86 7.83 -19.42
C ILE A 364 6.20 7.09 -19.53
N VAL A 365 6.55 6.30 -18.52
CA VAL A 365 7.72 5.43 -18.55
C VAL A 365 7.26 3.96 -18.54
N ASP A 366 7.95 3.11 -19.29
CA ASP A 366 7.69 1.68 -19.28
C ASP A 366 8.69 0.91 -18.37
N ASP A 367 8.41 -0.37 -18.17
CA ASP A 367 9.26 -1.28 -17.39
C ASP A 367 10.60 -1.65 -18.04
N LYS A 368 10.90 -1.01 -19.19
CA LYS A 368 12.20 -1.08 -19.90
C LYS A 368 12.91 0.28 -19.91
N GLY A 369 12.37 1.27 -19.22
CA GLY A 369 12.93 2.62 -19.14
C GLY A 369 12.68 3.51 -20.34
N LYS A 370 11.82 3.12 -21.29
CA LYS A 370 11.44 4.00 -22.40
C LYS A 370 10.48 5.07 -21.90
N MET A 371 10.64 6.27 -22.42
CA MET A 371 9.85 7.43 -22.06
C MET A 371 9.06 7.96 -23.26
N LYS A 372 7.80 8.33 -23.02
CA LYS A 372 6.91 9.02 -23.96
C LYS A 372 6.31 10.23 -23.25
N LYS A 373 6.42 11.41 -23.84
CA LYS A 373 5.81 12.62 -23.27
C LYS A 373 4.28 12.48 -23.24
N LEU A 374 3.67 12.82 -22.07
CA LEU A 374 2.22 12.84 -21.87
C LEU A 374 1.67 14.26 -21.97
N LEU A 375 2.30 15.22 -21.26
CA LEU A 375 1.95 16.64 -21.23
C LEU A 375 3.18 17.53 -21.37
#